data_7ddd675af06edf9cf76acb880e11f784
#
_entry.id   7ddd675af06edf9cf76acb880e11f784
#
_cell.length_a   1.000
_cell.length_b   1.000
_cell.length_c   1.000
_cell.angle_alpha   90.00
_cell.angle_beta   90.00
_cell.angle_gamma   90.00
#
_symmetry.space_group_name_H-M   'P 1'
#
loop_
_entity.id
_entity.type
_entity.pdbx_description
1 polymer ?
#
loop_
_entity_poly.entity_id
_entity_poly.type
_entity_poly.pdbx_seq_one_letter_code
_entity_poly.pdbx_strand_id
1 'polypeptide(L)'
;MDKLTKKGLDGTQLKTIALVLMVLDHIHYFFEFTGCIPTVFSMLGRLSAPLFLFCTVEGFAHTHDRKRYFIRIWAIGAAMAALEFFMIYAKAFRRGDGFYPLNAIFQDLALLCIVWQGIDWLREKKLAKGIAAIAAVLCWPFVVIVFLMLFPQVQDMPIASTVVALSLIHI
;
A
#
# COMPACT_ATOMS: atom_id res chain seq x y z
N MET A 1 -22.22 -36.30 -20.06
CA MET A 1 -22.15 -35.67 -18.74
C MET A 1 -21.19 -34.50 -18.84
N ASP A 2 -21.77 -33.33 -18.84
CA ASP A 2 -21.15 -32.07 -19.22
C ASP A 2 -20.13 -31.63 -18.13
N LYS A 3 -18.88 -31.47 -18.57
CA LYS A 3 -17.86 -30.80 -17.74
C LYS A 3 -18.22 -29.33 -17.68
N LEU A 4 -19.03 -28.93 -16.71
CA LEU A 4 -19.11 -27.55 -16.26
C LEU A 4 -17.73 -27.17 -15.71
N THR A 5 -16.82 -26.77 -16.61
CA THR A 5 -15.61 -26.04 -16.23
C THR A 5 -16.08 -24.75 -15.55
N LYS A 6 -16.08 -24.73 -14.23
CA LYS A 6 -16.19 -23.48 -13.46
C LYS A 6 -15.03 -22.60 -13.93
N LYS A 7 -15.29 -21.72 -14.89
CA LYS A 7 -14.38 -20.63 -15.23
C LYS A 7 -14.32 -19.71 -14.02
N GLY A 8 -13.36 -19.93 -13.12
CA GLY A 8 -13.01 -18.96 -12.10
C GLY A 8 -12.52 -17.68 -12.75
N LEU A 9 -12.52 -16.58 -12.00
CA LEU A 9 -11.93 -15.33 -12.45
C LEU A 9 -10.43 -15.55 -12.73
N ASP A 10 -9.99 -15.08 -13.87
CA ASP A 10 -8.56 -15.05 -14.19
C ASP A 10 -7.86 -13.97 -13.37
N GLY A 11 -6.57 -14.17 -13.05
CA GLY A 11 -5.79 -13.23 -12.27
C GLY A 11 -5.76 -11.80 -12.86
N THR A 12 -5.87 -11.69 -14.20
CA THR A 12 -5.97 -10.39 -14.87
C THR A 12 -7.33 -9.74 -14.62
N GLN A 13 -8.41 -10.51 -14.68
CA GLN A 13 -9.76 -10.03 -14.39
C GLN A 13 -9.88 -9.55 -12.95
N LEU A 14 -9.29 -10.30 -12.01
CA LEU A 14 -9.30 -9.92 -10.59
C LEU A 14 -8.56 -8.60 -10.35
N LYS A 15 -7.39 -8.41 -10.98
CA LYS A 15 -6.65 -7.14 -10.92
C LYS A 15 -7.43 -5.98 -11.52
N THR A 16 -8.14 -6.22 -12.62
CA THR A 16 -8.97 -5.19 -13.26
C THR A 16 -10.14 -4.79 -12.35
N ILE A 17 -10.79 -5.76 -11.72
CA ILE A 17 -11.86 -5.48 -10.74
C ILE A 17 -11.30 -4.65 -9.57
N ALA A 18 -10.17 -5.07 -9.00
CA ALA A 18 -9.54 -4.33 -7.92
C ALA A 18 -9.18 -2.89 -8.31
N LEU A 19 -8.69 -2.68 -9.55
CA LEU A 19 -8.39 -1.37 -10.09
C LEU A 19 -9.65 -0.50 -10.22
N VAL A 20 -10.73 -1.04 -10.77
CA VAL A 20 -12.01 -0.31 -10.90
C VAL A 20 -12.53 0.11 -9.52
N LEU A 21 -12.53 -0.81 -8.55
CA LEU A 21 -12.96 -0.53 -7.19
C LEU A 21 -12.08 0.56 -6.52
N MET A 22 -10.77 0.52 -6.76
CA MET A 22 -9.84 1.54 -6.28
C MET A 22 -10.14 2.92 -6.90
N VAL A 23 -10.45 2.97 -8.20
CA VAL A 23 -10.82 4.23 -8.86
C VAL A 23 -12.09 4.80 -8.28
N LEU A 24 -13.11 3.98 -8.00
CA LEU A 24 -14.34 4.43 -7.34
C LEU A 24 -14.08 5.01 -5.95
N ASP A 25 -13.21 4.37 -5.18
CA ASP A 25 -12.79 4.86 -3.86
C ASP A 25 -12.10 6.22 -3.95
N HIS A 26 -11.17 6.36 -4.90
CA HIS A 26 -10.48 7.63 -5.13
C HIS A 26 -11.42 8.75 -5.60
N ILE A 27 -12.41 8.44 -6.44
CA ILE A 27 -13.43 9.41 -6.83
C ILE A 27 -14.18 9.92 -5.58
N HIS A 28 -14.60 9.01 -4.69
CA HIS A 28 -15.22 9.41 -3.44
C HIS A 28 -14.25 10.22 -2.59
N TYR A 29 -13.05 9.72 -2.35
CA TYR A 29 -12.03 10.34 -1.51
C TYR A 29 -11.68 11.78 -1.93
N PHE A 30 -11.50 12.02 -3.24
CA PHE A 30 -11.15 13.33 -3.74
C PHE A 30 -12.33 14.32 -3.86
N PHE A 31 -13.54 13.83 -4.07
CA PHE A 31 -14.71 14.65 -4.37
C PHE A 31 -15.83 14.58 -3.34
N GLU A 32 -15.62 13.94 -2.20
CA GLU A 32 -16.59 13.84 -1.10
C GLU A 32 -17.10 15.21 -0.65
N PHE A 33 -16.22 16.22 -0.65
CA PHE A 33 -16.56 17.59 -0.26
C PHE A 33 -17.69 18.23 -1.11
N THR A 34 -17.95 17.71 -2.30
CA THR A 34 -19.03 18.21 -3.17
C THR A 34 -20.41 17.75 -2.70
N GLY A 35 -20.48 16.74 -1.84
CA GLY A 35 -21.73 16.13 -1.38
C GLY A 35 -22.50 15.36 -2.46
N CYS A 36 -21.98 15.29 -3.70
CA CYS A 36 -22.65 14.65 -4.84
C CYS A 36 -22.27 13.18 -5.02
N ILE A 37 -21.17 12.72 -4.39
CA ILE A 37 -20.62 11.39 -4.61
C ILE A 37 -21.26 10.38 -3.63
N PRO A 38 -21.86 9.28 -4.12
CA PRO A 38 -22.46 8.27 -3.26
C PRO A 38 -21.42 7.58 -2.35
N THR A 39 -21.74 7.42 -1.06
CA THR A 39 -20.93 6.69 -0.07
C THR A 39 -20.67 5.24 -0.45
N VAL A 40 -21.52 4.68 -1.31
CA VAL A 40 -21.35 3.32 -1.87
C VAL A 40 -20.01 3.15 -2.58
N PHE A 41 -19.46 4.21 -3.17
CA PHE A 41 -18.15 4.16 -3.85
C PHE A 41 -17.03 3.86 -2.86
N SER A 42 -17.02 4.48 -1.68
CA SER A 42 -16.06 4.17 -0.62
C SER A 42 -16.28 2.78 -0.03
N MET A 43 -17.55 2.36 0.16
CA MET A 43 -17.84 1.02 0.65
C MET A 43 -17.33 -0.08 -0.30
N LEU A 44 -17.54 0.09 -1.60
CA LEU A 44 -17.01 -0.83 -2.62
C LEU A 44 -15.48 -0.73 -2.72
N GLY A 45 -14.93 0.47 -2.58
CA GLY A 45 -13.51 0.71 -2.63
C GLY A 45 -12.71 -0.03 -1.57
N ARG A 46 -13.29 -0.24 -0.39
CA ARG A 46 -12.67 -1.03 0.70
C ARG A 46 -12.35 -2.48 0.30
N LEU A 47 -13.04 -3.03 -0.70
CA LEU A 47 -12.73 -4.35 -1.25
C LEU A 47 -11.49 -4.36 -2.13
N SER A 48 -11.05 -3.20 -2.62
CA SER A 48 -9.88 -3.13 -3.51
C SER A 48 -8.59 -3.55 -2.80
N ALA A 49 -8.38 -3.12 -1.56
CA ALA A 49 -7.18 -3.42 -0.79
C ALA A 49 -6.96 -4.94 -0.58
N PRO A 50 -7.91 -5.72 -0.04
CA PRO A 50 -7.72 -7.17 0.09
C PRO A 50 -7.54 -7.88 -1.27
N LEU A 51 -8.16 -7.39 -2.34
CA LEU A 51 -7.95 -7.94 -3.67
C LEU A 51 -6.53 -7.68 -4.18
N PHE A 52 -6.00 -6.47 -3.99
CA PHE A 52 -4.61 -6.16 -4.34
C PHE A 52 -3.62 -6.96 -3.49
N LEU A 53 -3.87 -7.10 -2.18
CA LEU A 53 -3.06 -7.94 -1.31
C LEU A 53 -3.00 -9.38 -1.82
N PHE A 54 -4.15 -9.96 -2.11
CA PHE A 54 -4.23 -11.32 -2.67
C PHE A 54 -3.46 -11.43 -3.99
N CYS A 55 -3.71 -10.52 -4.95
CA CYS A 55 -3.03 -10.53 -6.25
C CYS A 55 -1.52 -10.34 -6.11
N THR A 56 -1.06 -9.59 -5.12
CA THR A 56 0.38 -9.36 -4.87
C THR A 56 1.03 -10.60 -4.31
N VAL A 57 0.43 -11.24 -3.31
CA VAL A 57 0.94 -12.49 -2.72
C VAL A 57 1.00 -13.59 -3.77
N GLU A 58 -0.09 -13.78 -4.53
CA GLU A 58 -0.16 -14.76 -5.60
C GLU A 58 0.89 -14.49 -6.68
N GLY A 59 1.02 -13.23 -7.12
CA GLY A 59 2.03 -12.82 -8.08
C GLY A 59 3.45 -13.02 -7.56
N PHE A 60 3.72 -12.69 -6.30
CA PHE A 60 5.03 -12.84 -5.68
C PHE A 60 5.40 -14.31 -5.47
N ALA A 61 4.44 -15.15 -5.08
CA ALA A 61 4.64 -16.58 -4.87
C ALA A 61 5.00 -17.31 -6.17
N HIS A 62 4.37 -16.94 -7.29
CA HIS A 62 4.52 -17.61 -8.58
C HIS A 62 5.54 -16.93 -9.51
N THR A 63 6.14 -15.80 -9.12
CA THR A 63 7.13 -15.13 -9.98
C THR A 63 8.48 -15.83 -9.92
N HIS A 64 9.13 -15.94 -11.09
CA HIS A 64 10.48 -16.49 -11.20
C HIS A 64 11.53 -15.55 -10.58
N ASP A 65 11.37 -14.22 -10.76
CA ASP A 65 12.30 -13.20 -10.26
C ASP A 65 11.63 -12.30 -9.22
N ARG A 66 11.68 -12.76 -7.97
CA ARG A 66 11.09 -12.05 -6.83
C ARG A 66 11.70 -10.67 -6.59
N LYS A 67 13.00 -10.51 -6.88
CA LYS A 67 13.67 -9.22 -6.70
C LYS A 67 13.12 -8.18 -7.67
N ARG A 68 12.98 -8.54 -8.95
CA ARG A 68 12.39 -7.63 -9.94
C ARG A 68 10.93 -7.30 -9.63
N TYR A 69 10.18 -8.28 -9.15
CA TYR A 69 8.80 -8.08 -8.75
C TYR A 69 8.71 -7.06 -7.60
N PHE A 70 9.50 -7.26 -6.55
CA PHE A 70 9.60 -6.35 -5.42
C PHE A 70 10.02 -4.94 -5.85
N ILE A 71 11.10 -4.82 -6.64
CA ILE A 71 11.61 -3.52 -7.11
C ILE A 71 10.55 -2.75 -7.90
N ARG A 72 9.74 -3.43 -8.72
CA ARG A 72 8.66 -2.78 -9.48
C ARG A 72 7.60 -2.20 -8.55
N ILE A 73 7.13 -2.96 -7.56
CA ILE A 73 6.14 -2.48 -6.59
C ILE A 73 6.71 -1.33 -5.77
N TRP A 74 7.93 -1.50 -5.27
CA TRP A 74 8.63 -0.47 -4.51
C TRP A 74 8.84 0.82 -5.32
N ALA A 75 9.24 0.72 -6.59
CA ALA A 75 9.44 1.87 -7.46
C ALA A 75 8.14 2.64 -7.72
N ILE A 76 7.01 1.93 -7.90
CA ILE A 76 5.69 2.56 -8.02
C ILE A 76 5.34 3.28 -6.70
N GLY A 77 5.56 2.64 -5.55
CA GLY A 77 5.35 3.25 -4.24
C GLY A 77 6.21 4.50 -4.03
N ALA A 78 7.49 4.44 -4.41
CA ALA A 78 8.40 5.59 -4.34
C ALA A 78 7.96 6.74 -5.27
N ALA A 79 7.50 6.43 -6.48
CA ALA A 79 6.99 7.43 -7.41
C ALA A 79 5.70 8.09 -6.87
N MET A 80 4.81 7.31 -6.25
CA MET A 80 3.60 7.85 -5.62
C MET A 80 3.94 8.74 -4.42
N ALA A 81 4.88 8.32 -3.58
CA ALA A 81 5.36 9.13 -2.46
C ALA A 81 6.01 10.44 -2.92
N ALA A 82 6.77 10.41 -4.02
CA ALA A 82 7.35 11.61 -4.62
C ALA A 82 6.26 12.56 -5.16
N LEU A 83 5.20 12.03 -5.78
CA LEU A 83 4.05 12.82 -6.24
C LEU A 83 3.31 13.45 -5.05
N GLU A 84 3.06 12.71 -3.98
CA GLU A 84 2.45 13.22 -2.75
C GLU A 84 3.28 14.35 -2.16
N PHE A 85 4.59 14.13 -2.03
CA PHE A 85 5.52 15.14 -1.57
C PHE A 85 5.44 16.42 -2.41
N PHE A 86 5.44 16.28 -3.74
CA PHE A 86 5.34 17.42 -4.66
C PHE A 86 4.00 18.16 -4.50
N MET A 87 2.88 17.44 -4.38
CA MET A 87 1.55 18.04 -4.19
C MET A 87 1.47 18.80 -2.86
N ILE A 88 2.04 18.25 -1.79
CA ILE A 88 2.08 18.91 -0.48
C ILE A 88 2.93 20.19 -0.53
N TYR A 89 4.08 20.12 -1.22
CA TYR A 89 5.04 21.24 -1.27
C TYR A 89 4.58 22.37 -2.22
N ALA A 90 3.93 22.01 -3.32
CA ALA A 90 3.57 22.95 -4.38
C ALA A 90 2.42 23.90 -4.05
N LYS A 91 1.93 23.96 -2.81
CA LYS A 91 0.85 24.83 -2.30
C LYS A 91 -0.36 24.99 -3.26
N ALA A 92 -0.21 24.70 -4.55
CA ALA A 92 -1.19 24.80 -5.60
C ALA A 92 -2.38 23.84 -5.42
N PHE A 93 -2.17 22.75 -4.69
CA PHE A 93 -3.16 21.72 -4.42
C PHE A 93 -3.67 21.73 -2.98
N ARG A 94 -3.29 22.73 -2.19
CA ARG A 94 -3.84 22.89 -0.84
C ARG A 94 -5.29 23.32 -0.92
N ARG A 95 -6.16 22.43 -0.48
CA ARG A 95 -7.58 22.77 -0.24
C ARG A 95 -7.69 23.46 1.12
N GLY A 96 -8.66 24.41 1.21
CA GLY A 96 -8.92 25.15 2.44
C GLY A 96 -9.44 24.30 3.61
N ASP A 97 -9.85 23.05 3.35
CA ASP A 97 -10.34 22.08 4.33
C ASP A 97 -9.21 21.23 4.98
N GLY A 98 -7.94 21.50 4.64
CA GLY A 98 -6.81 20.75 5.18
C GLY A 98 -6.64 19.35 4.58
N PHE A 99 -7.30 19.04 3.48
CA PHE A 99 -7.23 17.76 2.81
C PHE A 99 -5.82 17.48 2.25
N TYR A 100 -5.30 16.28 2.52
CA TYR A 100 -4.04 15.76 1.97
C TYR A 100 -4.30 14.40 1.30
N PRO A 101 -3.91 14.24 0.02
CA PRO A 101 -3.98 12.94 -0.62
C PRO A 101 -2.92 12.00 -0.02
N LEU A 102 -3.37 10.91 0.60
CA LEU A 102 -2.51 9.86 1.13
C LEU A 102 -2.75 8.58 0.34
N ASN A 103 -1.70 7.98 -0.20
CA ASN A 103 -1.79 6.73 -0.94
C ASN A 103 -0.56 5.84 -0.68
N ALA A 104 -0.61 5.08 0.41
CA ALA A 104 0.48 4.22 0.88
C ALA A 104 0.39 2.77 0.37
N ILE A 105 -0.67 2.38 -0.33
CA ILE A 105 -0.97 0.97 -0.64
C ILE A 105 0.20 0.22 -1.29
N PHE A 106 0.96 0.87 -2.18
CA PHE A 106 2.11 0.22 -2.83
C PHE A 106 3.29 -0.02 -1.89
N GLN A 107 3.44 0.82 -0.86
CA GLN A 107 4.44 0.62 0.19
C GLN A 107 4.04 -0.57 1.06
N ASP A 108 2.76 -0.69 1.41
CA ASP A 108 2.22 -1.83 2.16
C ASP A 108 2.40 -3.13 1.38
N LEU A 109 2.14 -3.12 0.06
CA LEU A 109 2.35 -4.26 -0.81
C LEU A 109 3.84 -4.66 -0.88
N ALA A 110 4.75 -3.69 -0.89
CA ALA A 110 6.19 -3.97 -0.85
C ALA A 110 6.62 -4.59 0.49
N LEU A 111 6.13 -4.07 1.63
CA LEU A 111 6.38 -4.65 2.95
C LEU A 111 5.82 -6.07 3.06
N LEU A 112 4.63 -6.32 2.51
CA LEU A 112 4.04 -7.66 2.44
C LEU A 112 4.95 -8.65 1.69
N CYS A 113 5.58 -8.22 0.60
CA CYS A 113 6.56 -9.06 -0.12
C CYS A 113 7.76 -9.42 0.77
N ILE A 114 8.23 -8.49 1.63
CA ILE A 114 9.33 -8.77 2.57
C ILE A 114 8.89 -9.79 3.62
N VAL A 115 7.69 -9.61 4.19
CA VAL A 115 7.14 -10.56 5.17
C VAL A 115 7.00 -11.95 4.54
N TRP A 116 6.45 -12.03 3.34
CA TRP A 116 6.29 -13.31 2.63
C TRP A 116 7.62 -13.99 2.37
N GLN A 117 8.62 -13.22 1.91
CA GLN A 117 9.99 -13.76 1.74
C GLN A 117 10.59 -14.21 3.07
N GLY A 118 10.31 -13.50 4.16
CA GLY A 118 10.73 -13.90 5.52
C GLY A 118 10.12 -15.23 5.93
N ILE A 119 8.83 -15.44 5.67
CA ILE A 119 8.12 -16.71 5.94
C ILE A 119 8.75 -17.85 5.13
N ASP A 120 9.05 -17.63 3.85
CA ASP A 120 9.69 -18.65 3.03
C ASP A 120 11.09 -19.01 3.54
N TRP A 121 11.88 -18.04 4.00
CA TRP A 121 13.18 -18.32 4.65
C TRP A 121 13.04 -19.10 5.95
N LEU A 122 11.98 -18.87 6.73
CA LEU A 122 11.68 -19.68 7.92
C LEU A 122 11.35 -21.11 7.54
N ARG A 123 10.57 -21.33 6.48
CA ARG A 123 10.25 -22.67 5.95
C ARG A 123 11.50 -23.40 5.44
N GLU A 124 12.45 -22.68 4.85
CA GLU A 124 13.74 -23.19 4.41
C GLU A 124 14.75 -23.38 5.56
N LYS A 125 14.33 -23.27 6.81
CA LYS A 125 15.18 -23.34 8.02
C LYS A 125 16.28 -22.27 8.10
N LYS A 126 16.18 -21.20 7.35
CA LYS A 126 17.06 -20.02 7.43
C LYS A 126 16.53 -19.04 8.49
N LEU A 127 16.46 -19.50 9.75
CA LEU A 127 15.77 -18.81 10.85
C LEU A 127 16.23 -17.37 11.04
N ALA A 128 17.53 -17.12 11.07
CA ALA A 128 18.08 -15.78 11.30
C ALA A 128 17.62 -14.76 10.25
N LYS A 129 17.61 -15.15 8.96
CA LYS A 129 17.16 -14.28 7.87
C LYS A 129 15.66 -14.03 7.90
N GLY A 130 14.88 -15.09 8.16
CA GLY A 130 13.42 -14.99 8.23
C GLY A 130 12.97 -14.11 9.40
N ILE A 131 13.52 -14.35 10.60
CA ILE A 131 13.21 -13.53 11.79
C ILE A 131 13.64 -12.08 11.58
N ALA A 132 14.84 -11.84 11.04
CA ALA A 132 15.33 -10.49 10.79
C ALA A 132 14.43 -9.72 9.81
N ALA A 133 13.96 -10.36 8.74
CA ALA A 133 13.07 -9.72 7.76
C ALA A 133 11.73 -9.33 8.38
N ILE A 134 11.10 -10.23 9.13
CA ILE A 134 9.81 -9.97 9.78
C ILE A 134 9.97 -8.92 10.88
N ALA A 135 11.02 -9.04 11.70
CA ALA A 135 11.30 -8.06 12.76
C ALA A 135 11.56 -6.66 12.18
N ALA A 136 12.27 -6.56 11.06
CA ALA A 136 12.50 -5.26 10.40
C ALA A 136 11.19 -4.57 10.00
N VAL A 137 10.22 -5.32 9.46
CA VAL A 137 8.90 -4.77 9.10
C VAL A 137 8.12 -4.37 10.34
N LEU A 138 8.10 -5.20 11.38
CA LEU A 138 7.38 -4.92 12.63
C LEU A 138 8.01 -3.76 13.43
N CYS A 139 9.34 -3.61 13.38
CA CYS A 139 10.03 -2.53 14.07
C CYS A 139 10.01 -1.20 13.31
N TRP A 140 9.68 -1.21 12.02
CA TRP A 140 9.69 -0.01 11.18
C TRP A 140 8.87 1.16 11.76
N PRO A 141 7.60 0.99 12.18
CA PRO A 141 6.82 2.08 12.75
C PRO A 141 7.46 2.64 14.03
N PHE A 142 8.05 1.79 14.87
CA PHE A 142 8.75 2.23 16.08
C PHE A 142 9.99 3.07 15.75
N VAL A 143 10.76 2.67 14.74
CA VAL A 143 11.93 3.43 14.26
C VAL A 143 11.49 4.82 13.79
N VAL A 144 10.40 4.91 13.04
CA VAL A 144 9.86 6.19 12.58
C VAL A 144 9.40 7.06 13.75
N ILE A 145 8.68 6.49 14.70
CA ILE A 145 8.21 7.24 15.90
C ILE A 145 9.40 7.76 16.71
N VAL A 146 10.39 6.91 16.97
CA VAL A 146 11.61 7.32 17.69
C VAL A 146 12.37 8.40 16.94
N PHE A 147 12.53 8.26 15.61
CA PHE A 147 13.17 9.28 14.78
C PHE A 147 12.46 10.63 14.90
N LEU A 148 11.13 10.65 14.82
CA LEU A 148 10.37 11.89 14.95
C LEU A 148 10.44 12.49 16.35
N MET A 149 10.55 11.67 17.40
CA MET A 149 10.76 12.15 18.76
C MET A 149 12.13 12.77 18.97
N LEU A 150 13.16 12.22 18.34
CA LEU A 150 14.53 12.73 18.41
C LEU A 150 14.75 14.02 17.58
N PHE A 151 13.96 14.19 16.53
CA PHE A 151 14.05 15.32 15.61
C PHE A 151 12.73 16.09 15.54
N PRO A 152 12.34 16.81 16.62
CA PRO A 152 11.05 17.52 16.65
C PRO A 152 10.89 18.55 15.54
N GLN A 153 11.99 19.12 15.04
CA GLN A 153 11.97 20.06 13.89
C GLN A 153 11.40 19.42 12.60
N VAL A 154 11.46 18.09 12.48
CA VAL A 154 10.90 17.37 11.35
C VAL A 154 9.39 17.21 11.51
N GLN A 155 8.84 17.28 12.72
CA GLN A 155 7.39 17.15 12.97
C GLN A 155 6.59 18.31 12.38
N ASP A 156 7.19 19.49 12.28
CA ASP A 156 6.57 20.68 11.69
C ASP A 156 6.59 20.62 10.14
N MET A 157 7.30 19.65 9.57
CA MET A 157 7.32 19.45 8.12
C MET A 157 6.11 18.62 7.69
N PRO A 158 5.46 18.96 6.56
CA PRO A 158 4.34 18.18 6.03
C PRO A 158 4.70 16.70 5.74
N ILE A 159 6.00 16.40 5.57
CA ILE A 159 6.53 15.05 5.39
C ILE A 159 6.36 14.20 6.65
N ALA A 160 6.54 14.79 7.84
CA ALA A 160 6.45 14.04 9.09
C ALA A 160 5.06 13.47 9.33
N SER A 161 4.01 14.25 9.06
CA SER A 161 2.62 13.80 9.17
C SER A 161 2.33 12.63 8.22
N THR A 162 2.88 12.67 7.01
CA THR A 162 2.75 11.61 6.01
C THR A 162 3.49 10.34 6.46
N VAL A 163 4.72 10.48 6.95
CA VAL A 163 5.53 9.34 7.44
C VAL A 163 4.91 8.71 8.69
N VAL A 164 4.35 9.53 9.60
CA VAL A 164 3.62 9.03 10.79
C VAL A 164 2.35 8.30 10.38
N ALA A 165 1.55 8.88 9.50
CA ALA A 165 0.34 8.25 9.00
C ALA A 165 0.65 6.91 8.33
N LEU A 166 1.69 6.84 7.50
CA LEU A 166 2.16 5.62 6.85
C LEU A 166 2.64 4.56 7.86
N SER A 167 3.29 4.97 8.94
CA SER A 167 3.77 4.05 9.98
C SER A 167 2.65 3.57 10.91
N LEU A 168 1.59 4.37 11.11
CA LEU A 168 0.44 4.01 11.94
C LEU A 168 -0.59 3.14 11.22
N ILE A 169 -0.69 3.25 9.89
CA ILE A 169 -1.56 2.38 9.08
C ILE A 169 -1.07 0.92 9.09
N HIS A 170 0.19 0.69 9.47
CA HIS A 170 0.80 -0.65 9.56
C HIS A 170 0.57 -1.35 10.90
N ILE A 171 -0.11 -0.72 11.86
CA ILE A 171 -0.50 -1.30 13.16
C ILE A 171 -1.99 -1.67 13.13
#